data_bdd78eb1d317cc96714f9c628c0a4fd4
#
_entry.id   bdd78eb1d317cc96714f9c628c0a4fd4
#
_cell.length_a   1.000
_cell.length_b   1.000
_cell.length_c   1.000
_cell.angle_alpha   90.00
_cell.angle_beta   90.00
_cell.angle_gamma   90.00
#
_symmetry.space_group_name_H-M   'P 1'
#
loop_
_entity.id
_entity.type
_entity.pdbx_description
1 polymer ?
#
loop_
_entity_poly.entity_id
_entity_poly.type
_entity_poly.pdbx_seq_one_letter_code
_entity_poly.pdbx_strand_id
1 'polypeptide(L)'
;MDGAIHRAGGPAILAECKAIRASRGECPPGEAVVTTGGRLPARYVIHTVGPVWRGGDRGEPEILASCYRISLRLAVENGVRSIAFPSISTGAYGYPVEKAAPLALSTVAAFLRMEKLAPGLVRFVLFDAGTLRTYRQALEVL
;
A
#
# COMPACT_ATOMS: atom_id res chain seq x y z
N MET A 1 -10.91 -3.86 -1.53
CA MET A 1 -10.26 -2.52 -1.65
C MET A 1 -10.20 -2.05 -3.10
N ASP A 2 -9.61 -2.82 -3.98
CA ASP A 2 -9.46 -2.43 -5.39
C ASP A 2 -10.79 -2.07 -6.06
N GLY A 3 -11.82 -2.89 -5.89
CA GLY A 3 -13.13 -2.62 -6.43
C GLY A 3 -13.76 -1.33 -5.91
N ALA A 4 -13.57 -1.01 -4.63
CA ALA A 4 -14.09 0.21 -4.05
C ALA A 4 -13.39 1.45 -4.65
N ILE A 5 -12.09 1.38 -4.85
CA ILE A 5 -11.31 2.47 -5.47
C ILE A 5 -11.77 2.71 -6.90
N HIS A 6 -11.95 1.66 -7.69
CA HIS A 6 -12.43 1.80 -9.07
C HIS A 6 -13.86 2.33 -9.15
N ARG A 7 -14.75 1.89 -8.25
CA ARG A 7 -16.14 2.40 -8.21
C ARG A 7 -16.18 3.90 -7.90
N ALA A 8 -15.42 4.31 -6.88
CA ALA A 8 -15.40 5.72 -6.46
C ALA A 8 -14.62 6.62 -7.42
N GLY A 9 -13.53 6.12 -8.00
CA GLY A 9 -12.66 6.88 -8.87
C GLY A 9 -13.14 7.02 -10.31
N GLY A 10 -14.04 6.15 -10.73
CA GLY A 10 -14.59 6.17 -12.08
C GLY A 10 -13.68 5.49 -13.11
N PRO A 11 -14.05 5.56 -14.41
CA PRO A 11 -13.41 4.76 -15.46
C PRO A 11 -11.97 5.18 -15.82
N ALA A 12 -11.56 6.41 -15.46
CA ALA A 12 -10.23 6.91 -15.82
C ALA A 12 -9.12 6.08 -15.17
N ILE A 13 -9.29 5.64 -13.92
CA ILE A 13 -8.29 4.82 -13.21
C ILE A 13 -8.09 3.49 -13.94
N LEU A 14 -9.17 2.82 -14.28
CA LEU A 14 -9.10 1.54 -15.00
C LEU A 14 -8.43 1.71 -16.37
N ALA A 15 -8.76 2.79 -17.10
CA ALA A 15 -8.16 3.07 -18.39
C ALA A 15 -6.63 3.24 -18.28
N GLU A 16 -6.16 3.98 -17.27
CA GLU A 16 -4.73 4.14 -17.02
C GLU A 16 -4.06 2.83 -16.63
N CYS A 17 -4.70 2.01 -15.79
CA CYS A 17 -4.19 0.69 -15.43
C CYS A 17 -4.04 -0.22 -16.66
N LYS A 18 -5.01 -0.21 -17.55
CA LYS A 18 -4.96 -0.98 -18.80
C LYS A 18 -3.83 -0.50 -19.71
N ALA A 19 -3.62 0.80 -19.80
CA ALA A 19 -2.53 1.37 -20.60
C ALA A 19 -1.15 0.98 -20.05
N ILE A 20 -0.98 1.02 -18.73
CA ILE A 20 0.25 0.60 -18.06
C ILE A 20 0.50 -0.89 -18.30
N ARG A 21 -0.52 -1.72 -18.17
CA ARG A 21 -0.41 -3.16 -18.40
C ARG A 21 -0.04 -3.47 -19.85
N ALA A 22 -0.60 -2.74 -20.81
CA ALA A 22 -0.28 -2.91 -22.22
C ALA A 22 1.17 -2.56 -22.55
N SER A 23 1.75 -1.55 -21.88
CA SER A 23 3.11 -1.10 -22.15
C SER A 23 4.19 -1.80 -21.32
N ARG A 24 3.88 -2.19 -20.08
CA ARG A 24 4.86 -2.71 -19.11
C ARG A 24 4.57 -4.12 -18.62
N GLY A 25 3.41 -4.70 -18.97
CA GLY A 25 2.94 -5.96 -18.43
C GLY A 25 2.31 -5.78 -17.04
N GLU A 26 1.99 -6.90 -16.39
CA GLU A 26 1.40 -6.89 -15.07
C GLU A 26 2.40 -6.41 -14.03
N CYS A 27 1.88 -5.75 -12.98
CA CYS A 27 2.69 -5.31 -11.84
C CYS A 27 3.06 -6.55 -10.99
N PRO A 28 4.36 -6.87 -10.85
CA PRO A 28 4.75 -8.00 -10.01
C PRO A 28 4.47 -7.75 -8.52
N PRO A 29 4.30 -8.81 -7.71
CA PRO A 29 4.19 -8.65 -6.27
C PRO A 29 5.37 -7.87 -5.69
N GLY A 30 5.09 -6.93 -4.79
CA GLY A 30 6.10 -6.08 -4.16
C GLY A 30 6.43 -4.82 -4.93
N GLU A 31 5.97 -4.68 -6.17
CA GLU A 31 6.13 -3.47 -6.96
C GLU A 31 4.85 -2.65 -6.98
N ALA A 32 4.92 -1.45 -7.57
CA ALA A 32 3.79 -0.54 -7.61
C ALA A 32 3.81 0.33 -8.86
N VAL A 33 2.63 0.85 -9.22
CA VAL A 33 2.46 1.82 -10.31
C VAL A 33 1.56 2.95 -9.85
N VAL A 34 1.68 4.12 -10.48
CA VAL A 34 0.89 5.31 -10.14
C VAL A 34 -0.08 5.62 -11.26
N THR A 35 -1.31 5.92 -10.89
CA THR A 35 -2.31 6.52 -11.79
C THR A 35 -2.82 7.82 -11.19
N THR A 36 -3.60 8.59 -11.97
CA THR A 36 -4.37 9.67 -11.38
C THR A 36 -5.44 9.13 -10.44
N GLY A 37 -5.98 9.99 -9.59
CA GLY A 37 -7.06 9.63 -8.67
C GLY A 37 -8.45 9.56 -9.32
N GLY A 38 -8.58 9.93 -10.59
CA GLY A 38 -9.88 9.99 -11.25
C GLY A 38 -10.81 10.94 -10.51
N ARG A 39 -11.99 10.44 -10.13
CA ARG A 39 -12.99 11.22 -9.37
C ARG A 39 -12.76 11.23 -7.87
N LEU A 40 -11.74 10.51 -7.38
CA LEU A 40 -11.41 10.52 -5.95
C LEU A 40 -10.86 11.90 -5.54
N PRO A 41 -11.04 12.30 -4.26
CA PRO A 41 -10.43 13.53 -3.75
C PRO A 41 -8.92 13.41 -3.52
N ALA A 42 -8.29 12.39 -4.10
CA ALA A 42 -6.85 12.17 -4.10
C ALA A 42 -6.28 12.50 -5.47
N ARG A 43 -5.08 13.08 -5.51
CA ARG A 43 -4.43 13.40 -6.79
C ARG A 43 -3.96 12.15 -7.52
N TYR A 44 -3.54 11.14 -6.77
CA TYR A 44 -2.96 9.92 -7.31
C TYR A 44 -3.54 8.69 -6.59
N VAL A 45 -3.53 7.57 -7.28
CA VAL A 45 -3.66 6.24 -6.68
C VAL A 45 -2.37 5.48 -6.96
N ILE A 46 -1.78 4.94 -5.91
CA ILE A 46 -0.61 4.06 -6.03
C ILE A 46 -1.12 2.63 -5.87
N HIS A 47 -0.91 1.82 -6.91
CA HIS A 47 -1.36 0.44 -6.97
C HIS A 47 -0.17 -0.46 -6.70
N THR A 48 -0.25 -1.27 -5.66
CA THR A 48 0.77 -2.28 -5.36
C THR A 48 0.14 -3.65 -5.22
N VAL A 49 0.89 -4.68 -5.53
CA VAL A 49 0.43 -6.07 -5.46
C VAL A 49 1.10 -6.74 -4.26
N GLY A 50 0.30 -6.99 -3.22
CA GLY A 50 0.78 -7.67 -2.02
C GLY A 50 0.92 -9.17 -2.23
N PRO A 51 1.68 -9.84 -1.34
CA PRO A 51 1.84 -11.29 -1.41
C PRO A 51 0.59 -12.03 -0.91
N VAL A 52 0.33 -13.20 -1.49
CA VAL A 52 -0.60 -14.17 -0.92
C VAL A 52 0.13 -14.92 0.19
N TRP A 53 -0.50 -15.03 1.36
CA TRP A 53 0.12 -15.73 2.49
C TRP A 53 0.15 -17.23 2.23
N ARG A 54 1.32 -17.84 2.37
CA ARG A 54 1.55 -19.27 2.19
C ARG A 54 2.45 -19.84 3.30
N GLY A 55 2.31 -19.32 4.53
CA GLY A 55 3.02 -19.82 5.69
C GLY A 55 4.18 -18.95 6.17
N GLY A 56 4.62 -17.97 5.39
CA GLY A 56 5.63 -16.99 5.79
C GLY A 56 7.07 -17.32 5.43
N ASP A 57 7.32 -18.45 4.77
CA ASP A 57 8.66 -18.87 4.36
C ASP A 57 8.88 -18.83 2.84
N ARG A 58 7.99 -18.17 2.11
CA ARG A 58 8.07 -18.00 0.64
C ARG A 58 8.35 -16.56 0.23
N GLY A 59 9.03 -15.79 1.07
CA GLY A 59 9.36 -14.41 0.80
C GLY A 59 8.24 -13.41 1.05
N GLU A 60 7.13 -13.81 1.65
CA GLU A 60 5.99 -12.92 1.88
C GLU A 60 6.35 -11.69 2.71
N PRO A 61 7.14 -11.80 3.82
CA PRO A 61 7.50 -10.61 4.58
C PRO A 61 8.30 -9.59 3.75
N GLU A 62 9.25 -10.04 2.94
CA GLU A 62 10.06 -9.18 2.10
C GLU A 62 9.25 -8.51 1.01
N ILE A 63 8.30 -9.25 0.42
CA ILE A 63 7.40 -8.72 -0.60
C ILE A 63 6.46 -7.69 0.01
N LEU A 64 5.89 -7.96 1.18
CA LEU A 64 5.02 -7.01 1.87
C LEU A 64 5.76 -5.73 2.22
N ALA A 65 6.96 -5.83 2.77
CA ALA A 65 7.79 -4.66 3.06
C ALA A 65 8.08 -3.86 1.79
N SER A 66 8.35 -4.54 0.68
CA SER A 66 8.59 -3.90 -0.61
C SER A 66 7.35 -3.11 -1.07
N CYS A 67 6.15 -3.63 -0.87
CA CYS A 67 4.91 -2.91 -1.22
C CYS A 67 4.86 -1.54 -0.57
N TYR A 68 5.13 -1.46 0.72
CA TYR A 68 5.12 -0.19 1.45
C TYR A 68 6.27 0.71 1.03
N ARG A 69 7.47 0.17 0.92
CA ARG A 69 8.66 0.95 0.56
C ARG A 69 8.59 1.53 -0.84
N ILE A 70 8.21 0.72 -1.83
CA ILE A 70 8.11 1.18 -3.23
C ILE A 70 6.97 2.18 -3.38
N SER A 71 5.84 1.95 -2.71
CA SER A 71 4.73 2.91 -2.73
C SER A 71 5.15 4.27 -2.17
N LEU A 72 5.90 4.28 -1.07
CA LEU A 72 6.42 5.53 -0.50
C LEU A 72 7.44 6.21 -1.42
N ARG A 73 8.28 5.43 -2.10
CA ARG A 73 9.22 5.98 -3.07
C ARG A 73 8.49 6.66 -4.22
N LEU A 74 7.45 6.04 -4.76
CA LEU A 74 6.63 6.65 -5.80
C LEU A 74 5.92 7.91 -5.28
N ALA A 75 5.50 7.91 -4.03
CA ALA A 75 4.92 9.10 -3.41
C ALA A 75 5.92 10.25 -3.38
N VAL A 76 7.17 9.99 -3.01
CA VAL A 76 8.25 11.01 -3.03
C VAL A 76 8.47 11.52 -4.45
N GLU A 77 8.57 10.64 -5.43
CA GLU A 77 8.79 11.01 -6.83
C GLU A 77 7.67 11.87 -7.41
N ASN A 78 6.46 11.73 -6.88
CA ASN A 78 5.30 12.51 -7.32
C ASN A 78 4.97 13.70 -6.40
N GLY A 79 5.82 14.03 -5.45
CA GLY A 79 5.63 15.16 -4.55
C GLY A 79 4.45 15.02 -3.60
N VAL A 80 4.09 13.81 -3.23
CA VAL A 80 2.94 13.52 -2.35
C VAL A 80 3.24 13.95 -0.92
N ARG A 81 2.34 14.74 -0.33
CA ARG A 81 2.47 15.24 1.05
C ARG A 81 1.78 14.37 2.09
N SER A 82 0.75 13.67 1.68
CA SER A 82 0.03 12.73 2.55
C SER A 82 -0.36 11.50 1.75
N ILE A 83 -0.32 10.35 2.41
CA ILE A 83 -0.65 9.07 1.80
C ILE A 83 -1.46 8.25 2.79
N ALA A 84 -2.45 7.51 2.27
CA ALA A 84 -3.23 6.57 3.06
C ALA A 84 -2.97 5.15 2.56
N PHE A 85 -2.71 4.24 3.48
CA PHE A 85 -2.54 2.82 3.21
C PHE A 85 -3.66 2.01 3.83
N PRO A 86 -4.13 0.96 3.16
CA PRO A 86 -4.89 -0.12 3.81
C PRO A 86 -3.93 -1.10 4.50
N SER A 87 -4.48 -2.12 5.14
CA SER A 87 -3.69 -3.26 5.58
C SER A 87 -3.47 -4.20 4.40
N ILE A 88 -2.33 -4.07 3.74
CA ILE A 88 -2.03 -4.84 2.52
C ILE A 88 -1.98 -6.33 2.84
N SER A 89 -2.56 -7.16 1.96
CA SER A 89 -2.57 -8.62 1.99
C SER A 89 -3.33 -9.27 3.15
N THR A 90 -3.92 -8.52 4.08
CA THR A 90 -4.56 -9.12 5.26
C THR A 90 -6.04 -9.48 5.04
N GLY A 91 -6.61 -9.14 3.89
CA GLY A 91 -7.95 -9.58 3.50
C GLY A 91 -7.93 -10.95 2.85
N ALA A 92 -8.35 -11.01 1.57
CA ALA A 92 -8.47 -12.26 0.82
C ALA A 92 -7.13 -13.02 0.69
N TYR A 93 -6.00 -12.31 0.72
CA TYR A 93 -4.68 -12.94 0.62
C TYR A 93 -4.21 -13.61 1.91
N GLY A 94 -4.92 -13.42 3.01
CA GLY A 94 -4.76 -14.21 4.24
C GLY A 94 -3.52 -13.94 5.07
N TYR A 95 -2.78 -12.86 4.82
CA TYR A 95 -1.62 -12.52 5.66
C TYR A 95 -2.11 -12.24 7.09
N PRO A 96 -1.56 -12.90 8.12
CA PRO A 96 -1.99 -12.65 9.50
C PRO A 96 -1.75 -11.20 9.92
N VAL A 97 -2.78 -10.54 10.42
CA VAL A 97 -2.71 -9.11 10.78
C VAL A 97 -1.66 -8.87 11.86
N GLU A 98 -1.56 -9.76 12.84
CA GLU A 98 -0.59 -9.64 13.93
C GLU A 98 0.86 -9.73 13.46
N LYS A 99 1.10 -10.25 12.27
CA LYS A 99 2.42 -10.28 11.62
C LYS A 99 2.60 -9.12 10.65
N ALA A 100 1.53 -8.75 9.94
CA ALA A 100 1.55 -7.69 8.95
C ALA A 100 1.69 -6.30 9.57
N ALA A 101 1.01 -6.03 10.67
CA ALA A 101 0.99 -4.70 11.28
C ALA A 101 2.37 -4.25 11.76
N PRO A 102 3.13 -5.05 12.53
CA PRO A 102 4.48 -4.63 12.93
C PRO A 102 5.40 -4.40 11.73
N LEU A 103 5.32 -5.26 10.72
CA LEU A 103 6.16 -5.15 9.52
C LEU A 103 5.82 -3.88 8.73
N ALA A 104 4.54 -3.61 8.53
CA ALA A 104 4.08 -2.41 7.81
C ALA A 104 4.55 -1.15 8.52
N LEU A 105 4.31 -1.05 9.82
CA LEU A 105 4.65 0.13 10.61
C LEU A 105 6.16 0.34 10.70
N SER A 106 6.94 -0.73 10.92
CA SER A 106 8.39 -0.60 11.00
C SER A 106 9.01 -0.21 9.65
N THR A 107 8.49 -0.75 8.55
CA THR A 107 8.95 -0.41 7.21
C THR A 107 8.66 1.06 6.88
N VAL A 108 7.44 1.51 7.15
CA VAL A 108 7.06 2.91 6.94
C VAL A 108 7.87 3.84 7.83
N ALA A 109 8.01 3.54 9.12
CA ALA A 109 8.79 4.36 10.05
C ALA A 109 10.26 4.48 9.62
N ALA A 110 10.87 3.38 9.18
CA ALA A 110 12.25 3.40 8.70
C ALA A 110 12.38 4.29 7.46
N PHE A 111 11.45 4.19 6.52
CA PHE A 111 11.45 5.04 5.32
C PHE A 111 11.35 6.53 5.70
N LEU A 112 10.43 6.88 6.60
CA LEU A 112 10.21 8.27 7.01
C LEU A 112 11.43 8.86 7.72
N ARG A 113 12.20 8.05 8.46
CA ARG A 113 13.42 8.51 9.12
C ARG A 113 14.56 8.76 8.15
N MET A 114 14.63 7.99 7.06
CA MET A 114 15.76 8.04 6.13
C MET A 114 15.55 8.99 4.96
N GLU A 115 14.29 9.26 4.59
CA GLU A 115 13.97 10.04 3.39
C GLU A 115 13.52 11.46 3.77
N LYS A 116 14.32 12.46 3.39
CA LYS A 116 14.03 13.87 3.72
C LYS A 116 12.79 14.42 3.04
N LEU A 117 12.45 13.89 1.85
CA LEU A 117 11.31 14.34 1.06
C LEU A 117 10.08 13.43 1.26
N ALA A 118 10.09 12.62 2.29
CA ALA A 118 8.98 11.72 2.61
C ALA A 118 7.69 12.51 2.89
N PRO A 119 6.51 11.89 2.65
CA PRO A 119 5.24 12.49 3.03
C PRO A 119 5.23 12.90 4.51
N GLY A 120 4.64 14.06 4.80
CA GLY A 120 4.54 14.54 6.17
C GLY A 120 3.48 13.82 6.99
N LEU A 121 2.58 13.09 6.35
CA LEU A 121 1.52 12.35 7.00
C LEU A 121 1.30 11.02 6.28
N VAL A 122 1.37 9.94 7.04
CA VAL A 122 1.00 8.60 6.59
C VAL A 122 -0.15 8.10 7.47
N ARG A 123 -1.26 7.74 6.86
CA ARG A 123 -2.43 7.18 7.54
C ARG A 123 -2.62 5.72 7.16
N PHE A 124 -2.95 4.91 8.14
CA PHE A 124 -3.45 3.56 7.88
C PHE A 124 -4.97 3.58 8.07
N VAL A 125 -5.69 3.30 7.00
CA VAL A 125 -7.16 3.23 7.01
C VAL A 125 -7.56 1.77 7.01
N LEU A 126 -8.10 1.32 8.13
CA LEU A 126 -8.27 -0.10 8.41
C LEU A 126 -9.75 -0.45 8.37
N PHE A 127 -10.07 -1.61 7.78
CA PHE A 127 -11.43 -1.99 7.44
C PHE A 127 -12.31 -2.27 8.67
N ASP A 128 -11.74 -2.85 9.73
CA ASP A 128 -12.52 -3.24 10.91
C ASP A 128 -11.81 -2.89 12.22
N ALA A 129 -12.58 -2.96 13.32
CA ALA A 129 -12.09 -2.59 14.66
C ALA A 129 -10.97 -3.51 15.15
N GLY A 130 -11.01 -4.80 14.80
CA GLY A 130 -9.98 -5.76 15.19
C GLY A 130 -8.64 -5.44 14.56
N THR A 131 -8.63 -5.16 13.28
CA THR A 131 -7.41 -4.76 12.56
C THR A 131 -6.87 -3.43 13.10
N LEU A 132 -7.74 -2.46 13.34
CA LEU A 132 -7.33 -1.18 13.93
C LEU A 132 -6.66 -1.37 15.30
N ARG A 133 -7.23 -2.23 16.14
CA ARG A 133 -6.68 -2.53 17.46
C ARG A 133 -5.28 -3.15 17.35
N THR A 134 -5.09 -4.09 16.44
CA THR A 134 -3.79 -4.72 16.19
C THR A 134 -2.75 -3.70 15.74
N TYR A 135 -3.11 -2.81 14.83
CA TYR A 135 -2.21 -1.74 14.37
C TYR A 135 -1.87 -0.76 15.49
N ARG A 136 -2.85 -0.39 16.31
CA ARG A 136 -2.59 0.49 17.47
C ARG A 136 -1.61 -0.13 18.44
N GLN A 137 -1.77 -1.42 18.76
CA GLN A 137 -0.85 -2.14 19.64
C GLN A 137 0.56 -2.20 19.05
N ALA A 138 0.67 -2.46 17.77
CA ALA A 138 1.97 -2.49 17.08
C ALA A 138 2.63 -1.11 17.07
N LEU A 139 1.84 -0.05 16.92
CA LEU A 139 2.35 1.33 16.92
C LEU A 139 2.92 1.72 18.28
N GLU A 140 2.30 1.28 19.37
CA GLU A 140 2.75 1.58 20.74
C GLU A 140 4.16 1.05 21.05
N VAL A 141 4.55 -0.05 20.42
CA VAL A 141 5.86 -0.69 20.66
C VAL A 141 6.88 -0.42 19.55
N LEU A 142 6.55 0.47 18.64
CA LEU A 142 7.40 0.79 17.50
C LEU A 142 8.71 1.51 17.89
#